data_9294eb89b21a53e7cc9229f31327a590
#
_entry.id   9294eb89b21a53e7cc9229f31327a590
#
_cell.length_a   1.000
_cell.length_b   1.000
_cell.length_c   1.000
_cell.angle_alpha   90.00
_cell.angle_beta   90.00
_cell.angle_gamma   90.00
#
_symmetry.space_group_name_H-M   'P 1'
#
loop_
_entity.id
_entity.type
_entity.pdbx_description
1 polymer ?
#
loop_
_entity_poly.entity_id
_entity_poly.type
_entity_poly.pdbx_seq_one_letter_code
_entity_poly.pdbx_strand_id
1 'polypeptide(L)'
;RRLFLRHSMFYNTEPQTGQLINGIVASLEEKIALGADVPEEMPINIKTTLMGPLAGIGDSIIQGIIVPILLSIAMGLAAGGNPLGPLFYLVSYGIIGPLISYICFMNGYRLGVNAIDVIVGENAKRITDAFNILGVMVVGGLAASNIALTTALEIPMGEEVQALQTVLDGIFPKILPLAMVLLAWYLLTSKQMTATKVILVLTVISAVGVIIGVF
;
A
#
# COMPACT_ATOMS: atom_id res chain seq x y z
N ARG A 1 -27.31 17.31 7.23
CA ARG A 1 -27.24 16.36 8.36
C ARG A 1 -27.70 14.95 7.96
N ARG A 2 -28.81 14.80 7.19
CA ARG A 2 -29.29 13.49 6.69
C ARG A 2 -28.27 12.82 5.78
N LEU A 3 -27.69 13.54 4.86
CA LEU A 3 -26.67 13.08 3.91
C LEU A 3 -25.47 12.49 4.65
N PHE A 4 -24.92 13.20 5.62
CA PHE A 4 -23.79 12.72 6.40
C PHE A 4 -24.11 11.44 7.18
N LEU A 5 -25.24 11.39 7.88
CA LEU A 5 -25.65 10.20 8.65
C LEU A 5 -25.95 8.99 7.76
N ARG A 6 -26.56 9.22 6.58
CA ARG A 6 -26.96 8.15 5.66
C ARG A 6 -25.77 7.50 4.95
N HIS A 7 -24.70 8.27 4.65
CA HIS A 7 -23.62 7.81 3.79
C HIS A 7 -22.28 7.58 4.52
N SER A 8 -22.03 8.21 5.66
CA SER A 8 -20.78 8.03 6.40
C SER A 8 -20.68 6.73 7.20
N MET A 9 -21.77 6.22 7.72
CA MET A 9 -21.78 5.05 8.64
C MET A 9 -21.52 3.70 7.94
N PHE A 10 -21.77 3.60 6.63
CA PHE A 10 -21.62 2.34 5.87
C PHE A 10 -20.59 2.49 4.74
N TYR A 11 -19.45 3.08 5.07
CA TYR A 11 -18.43 3.40 4.09
C TYR A 11 -17.17 2.60 4.37
N ASN A 12 -16.88 1.66 3.49
CA ASN A 12 -15.70 0.79 3.60
C ASN A 12 -14.86 0.89 2.34
N THR A 13 -13.96 1.86 2.33
CA THR A 13 -12.99 2.07 1.28
C THR A 13 -11.78 2.81 1.84
N GLU A 14 -10.74 2.95 1.03
CA GLU A 14 -9.60 3.75 1.40
C GLU A 14 -10.00 5.23 1.61
N PRO A 15 -9.59 5.89 2.72
CA PRO A 15 -10.13 7.20 3.12
C PRO A 15 -9.94 8.32 2.10
N GLN A 16 -8.80 8.38 1.40
CA GLN A 16 -8.46 9.46 0.48
C GLN A 16 -9.18 9.30 -0.86
N THR A 17 -9.07 8.14 -1.50
CA THR A 17 -9.72 7.87 -2.79
C THR A 17 -11.22 7.70 -2.67
N GLY A 18 -11.69 7.24 -1.52
CA GLY A 18 -13.10 7.14 -1.20
C GLY A 18 -13.83 8.49 -1.24
N GLN A 19 -13.12 9.61 -1.12
CA GLN A 19 -13.72 10.94 -1.27
C GLN A 19 -14.31 11.18 -2.66
N LEU A 20 -13.87 10.44 -3.68
CA LEU A 20 -14.48 10.48 -5.01
C LEU A 20 -15.96 10.08 -4.94
N ILE A 21 -16.28 8.99 -4.23
CA ILE A 21 -17.67 8.56 -4.05
C ILE A 21 -18.46 9.59 -3.24
N ASN A 22 -17.86 10.14 -2.19
CA ASN A 22 -18.52 11.17 -1.40
C ASN A 22 -18.87 12.39 -2.24
N GLY A 23 -17.99 12.79 -3.17
CA GLY A 23 -18.26 13.86 -4.13
C GLY A 23 -19.44 13.54 -5.06
N ILE A 24 -19.47 12.33 -5.64
CA ILE A 24 -20.56 11.87 -6.52
C ILE A 24 -21.88 11.85 -5.76
N VAL A 25 -21.89 11.24 -4.57
CA VAL A 25 -23.08 11.14 -3.72
C VAL A 25 -23.57 12.53 -3.32
N ALA A 26 -22.70 13.45 -2.95
CA ALA A 26 -23.04 14.83 -2.61
C ALA A 26 -23.73 15.53 -3.80
N SER A 27 -23.18 15.39 -5.01
CA SER A 27 -23.76 15.94 -6.24
C SER A 27 -25.16 15.37 -6.55
N LEU A 28 -25.34 14.05 -6.34
CA LEU A 28 -26.64 13.40 -6.58
C LEU A 28 -27.69 13.83 -5.55
N GLU A 29 -27.34 13.85 -4.28
CA GLU A 29 -28.24 14.30 -3.21
C GLU A 29 -28.65 15.77 -3.39
N GLU A 30 -27.75 16.62 -3.88
CA GLU A 30 -28.07 18.01 -4.24
C GLU A 30 -29.06 18.07 -5.39
N LYS A 31 -28.89 17.28 -6.45
CA LYS A 31 -29.81 17.19 -7.57
C LYS A 31 -31.21 16.72 -7.12
N ILE A 32 -31.25 15.70 -6.27
CA ILE A 32 -32.52 15.21 -5.68
C ILE A 32 -33.19 16.34 -4.86
N ALA A 33 -32.41 17.06 -4.06
CA ALA A 33 -32.93 18.18 -3.27
C ALA A 33 -33.47 19.35 -4.12
N LEU A 34 -32.90 19.54 -5.32
CA LEU A 34 -33.33 20.55 -6.30
C LEU A 34 -34.51 20.08 -7.17
N GLY A 35 -35.05 18.87 -6.93
CA GLY A 35 -36.19 18.31 -7.65
C GLY A 35 -35.85 17.71 -9.01
N ALA A 36 -34.57 17.34 -9.25
CA ALA A 36 -34.21 16.60 -10.44
C ALA A 36 -34.77 15.16 -10.37
N ASP A 37 -35.13 14.60 -11.54
CA ASP A 37 -35.64 13.24 -11.67
C ASP A 37 -34.50 12.20 -11.54
N VAL A 38 -33.95 12.08 -10.32
CA VAL A 38 -32.93 11.11 -9.95
C VAL A 38 -33.54 10.13 -8.97
N PRO A 39 -33.47 8.81 -9.23
CA PRO A 39 -33.98 7.82 -8.31
C PRO A 39 -33.31 7.93 -6.92
N GLU A 40 -34.11 7.92 -5.85
CA GLU A 40 -33.61 8.05 -4.47
C GLU A 40 -32.62 6.96 -4.07
N GLU A 41 -32.65 5.80 -4.72
CA GLU A 41 -31.75 4.68 -4.46
C GLU A 41 -30.39 4.83 -5.18
N MET A 42 -30.28 5.74 -6.17
CA MET A 42 -29.08 5.88 -7.00
C MET A 42 -27.81 6.23 -6.19
N PRO A 43 -27.84 7.16 -5.21
CA PRO A 43 -26.64 7.42 -4.38
C PRO A 43 -26.15 6.19 -3.63
N ILE A 44 -27.04 5.33 -3.16
CA ILE A 44 -26.67 4.09 -2.45
C ILE A 44 -26.10 3.07 -3.42
N ASN A 45 -26.71 2.90 -4.59
CA ASN A 45 -26.27 1.96 -5.62
C ASN A 45 -24.88 2.32 -6.13
N ILE A 46 -24.60 3.60 -6.41
CA ILE A 46 -23.30 4.09 -6.81
C ILE A 46 -22.25 3.84 -5.72
N LYS A 47 -22.59 4.18 -4.48
CA LYS A 47 -21.71 3.96 -3.33
C LYS A 47 -21.29 2.49 -3.22
N THR A 48 -22.25 1.58 -3.23
CA THR A 48 -21.98 0.15 -3.08
C THR A 48 -21.22 -0.45 -4.26
N THR A 49 -21.50 0.03 -5.48
CA THR A 49 -20.82 -0.44 -6.70
C THR A 49 -19.37 0.03 -6.77
N LEU A 50 -19.09 1.28 -6.42
CA LEU A 50 -17.76 1.88 -6.55
C LEU A 50 -16.85 1.62 -5.35
N MET A 51 -17.41 1.25 -4.20
CA MET A 51 -16.69 1.09 -2.94
C MET A 51 -15.55 0.06 -3.05
N GLY A 52 -15.81 -1.10 -3.65
CA GLY A 52 -14.81 -2.16 -3.83
C GLY A 52 -13.68 -1.76 -4.78
N PRO A 53 -13.97 -1.37 -6.03
CA PRO A 53 -12.94 -0.93 -6.97
C PRO A 53 -12.07 0.22 -6.45
N LEU A 54 -12.67 1.22 -5.81
CA LEU A 54 -11.89 2.35 -5.25
C LEU A 54 -11.08 1.98 -4.03
N ALA A 55 -11.52 1.02 -3.21
CA ALA A 55 -10.69 0.48 -2.15
C ALA A 55 -9.41 -0.15 -2.72
N GLY A 56 -9.52 -1.00 -3.75
CA GLY A 56 -8.37 -1.63 -4.39
C GLY A 56 -7.40 -0.62 -5.03
N ILE A 57 -7.94 0.36 -5.76
CA ILE A 57 -7.14 1.44 -6.36
C ILE A 57 -6.47 2.28 -5.25
N GLY A 58 -7.23 2.65 -4.22
CA GLY A 58 -6.75 3.48 -3.12
C GLY A 58 -5.64 2.80 -2.33
N ASP A 59 -5.83 1.55 -1.95
CA ASP A 59 -4.82 0.78 -1.25
C ASP A 59 -3.53 0.65 -2.08
N SER A 60 -3.65 0.42 -3.39
CA SER A 60 -2.49 0.31 -4.28
C SER A 60 -1.73 1.64 -4.39
N ILE A 61 -2.43 2.77 -4.52
CA ILE A 61 -1.80 4.09 -4.66
C ILE A 61 -1.27 4.59 -3.31
N ILE A 62 -2.11 4.61 -2.29
CA ILE A 62 -1.76 5.24 -1.01
C ILE A 62 -0.83 4.33 -0.21
N GLN A 63 -1.27 3.09 0.06
CA GLN A 63 -0.52 2.15 0.89
C GLN A 63 0.61 1.45 0.14
N GLY A 64 0.43 1.19 -1.16
CA GLY A 64 1.41 0.49 -1.99
C GLY A 64 2.50 1.40 -2.57
N ILE A 65 2.28 2.70 -2.73
CA ILE A 65 3.22 3.61 -3.40
C ILE A 65 3.55 4.82 -2.52
N ILE A 66 2.57 5.66 -2.17
CA ILE A 66 2.82 6.96 -1.51
C ILE A 66 3.44 6.75 -0.14
N VAL A 67 2.83 5.95 0.71
CA VAL A 67 3.32 5.68 2.07
C VAL A 67 4.72 5.06 2.07
N PRO A 68 5.01 4.00 1.29
CA PRO A 68 6.36 3.44 1.22
C PRO A 68 7.43 4.41 0.72
N ILE A 69 7.11 5.25 -0.28
CA ILE A 69 8.07 6.27 -0.77
C ILE A 69 8.37 7.28 0.33
N LEU A 70 7.35 7.83 0.99
CA LEU A 70 7.54 8.80 2.07
C LEU A 70 8.29 8.20 3.25
N LEU A 71 8.00 6.94 3.61
CA LEU A 71 8.72 6.22 4.66
C LEU A 71 10.18 5.97 4.30
N SER A 72 10.47 5.62 3.05
CA SER A 72 11.85 5.39 2.59
C SER A 72 12.69 6.67 2.72
N ILE A 73 12.13 7.80 2.29
CA ILE A 73 12.79 9.12 2.45
C ILE A 73 12.96 9.46 3.93
N ALA A 74 11.90 9.27 4.72
CA ALA A 74 11.92 9.54 6.16
C ALA A 74 12.96 8.69 6.89
N MET A 75 13.08 7.40 6.56
CA MET A 75 14.09 6.51 7.13
C MET A 75 15.51 6.96 6.77
N GLY A 76 15.73 7.39 5.53
CA GLY A 76 17.01 7.95 5.12
C GLY A 76 17.39 9.21 5.92
N LEU A 77 16.40 10.10 6.15
CA LEU A 77 16.59 11.31 6.96
C LEU A 77 16.75 11.02 8.46
N ALA A 78 16.18 9.93 8.95
CA ALA A 78 16.27 9.50 10.35
C ALA A 78 17.59 8.79 10.68
N ALA A 79 18.45 8.56 9.70
CA ALA A 79 19.75 7.93 9.92
C ALA A 79 20.54 8.64 11.03
N GLY A 80 21.10 7.86 11.96
CA GLY A 80 21.80 8.39 13.11
C GLY A 80 20.91 8.96 14.24
N GLY A 81 19.59 8.66 14.25
CA GLY A 81 18.65 9.13 15.29
C GLY A 81 18.13 10.55 15.05
N ASN A 82 18.21 11.06 13.83
CA ASN A 82 17.77 12.41 13.49
C ASN A 82 16.22 12.51 13.51
N PRO A 83 15.63 13.44 14.28
CA PRO A 83 14.17 13.63 14.35
C PRO A 83 13.56 14.22 13.07
N LEU A 84 14.36 14.67 12.11
CA LEU A 84 13.88 15.19 10.82
C LEU A 84 13.13 14.14 10.00
N GLY A 85 13.47 12.85 10.15
CA GLY A 85 12.77 11.78 9.43
C GLY A 85 11.29 11.68 9.79
N PRO A 86 10.93 11.46 11.06
CA PRO A 86 9.53 11.45 11.51
C PRO A 86 8.79 12.76 11.21
N LEU A 87 9.46 13.91 11.38
CA LEU A 87 8.88 15.21 11.09
C LEU A 87 8.55 15.36 9.59
N PHE A 88 9.48 14.95 8.72
CA PHE A 88 9.25 14.94 7.27
C PHE A 88 8.03 14.10 6.89
N TYR A 89 7.93 12.88 7.43
CA TYR A 89 6.80 12.00 7.15
C TYR A 89 5.47 12.62 7.58
N LEU A 90 5.42 13.14 8.80
CA LEU A 90 4.23 13.75 9.37
C LEU A 90 3.76 14.96 8.54
N VAL A 91 4.66 15.85 8.17
CA VAL A 91 4.34 17.04 7.37
C VAL A 91 3.94 16.65 5.95
N SER A 92 4.72 15.79 5.30
CA SER A 92 4.47 15.38 3.90
C SER A 92 3.14 14.62 3.78
N TYR A 93 2.89 13.64 4.64
CA TYR A 93 1.63 12.91 4.62
C TYR A 93 0.44 13.76 5.05
N GLY A 94 0.66 14.67 6.02
CA GLY A 94 -0.33 15.65 6.48
C GLY A 94 -0.76 16.66 5.40
N ILE A 95 0.06 16.88 4.38
CA ILE A 95 -0.28 17.72 3.21
C ILE A 95 -0.86 16.88 2.08
N ILE A 96 -0.19 15.78 1.73
CA ILE A 96 -0.56 14.94 0.56
C ILE A 96 -1.91 14.27 0.77
N GLY A 97 -2.18 13.72 1.96
CA GLY A 97 -3.45 13.05 2.25
C GLY A 97 -4.69 13.94 2.05
N PRO A 98 -4.77 15.11 2.71
CA PRO A 98 -5.87 16.06 2.49
C PRO A 98 -5.96 16.59 1.06
N LEU A 99 -4.82 16.81 0.39
CA LEU A 99 -4.78 17.26 -1.00
C LEU A 99 -5.41 16.23 -1.94
N ILE A 100 -5.04 14.95 -1.81
CA ILE A 100 -5.64 13.86 -2.59
C ILE A 100 -7.13 13.76 -2.29
N SER A 101 -7.51 13.79 -1.01
CA SER A 101 -8.92 13.77 -0.58
C SER A 101 -9.73 14.88 -1.23
N TYR A 102 -9.19 16.10 -1.23
CA TYR A 102 -9.85 17.25 -1.84
C TYR A 102 -10.00 17.09 -3.36
N ILE A 103 -8.93 16.67 -4.04
CA ILE A 103 -8.95 16.46 -5.50
C ILE A 103 -9.95 15.36 -5.86
N CYS A 104 -9.95 14.24 -5.13
CA CYS A 104 -10.90 13.16 -5.35
C CYS A 104 -12.35 13.62 -5.14
N PHE A 105 -12.63 14.32 -4.03
CA PHE A 105 -13.95 14.84 -3.75
C PHE A 105 -14.45 15.78 -4.84
N MET A 106 -13.63 16.76 -5.24
CA MET A 106 -14.03 17.75 -6.25
C MET A 106 -14.24 17.12 -7.64
N ASN A 107 -13.41 16.15 -8.01
CA ASN A 107 -13.62 15.41 -9.25
C ASN A 107 -14.89 14.55 -9.19
N GLY A 108 -15.13 13.86 -8.09
CA GLY A 108 -16.36 13.12 -7.87
C GLY A 108 -17.60 13.99 -7.96
N TYR A 109 -17.58 15.16 -7.32
CA TYR A 109 -18.68 16.12 -7.35
C TYR A 109 -18.98 16.63 -8.78
N ARG A 110 -17.91 16.89 -9.56
CA ARG A 110 -18.04 17.33 -10.97
C ARG A 110 -18.53 16.22 -11.91
N LEU A 111 -18.10 14.99 -11.66
CA LEU A 111 -18.48 13.84 -12.49
C LEU A 111 -19.98 13.50 -12.33
N GLY A 112 -20.52 13.61 -11.12
CA GLY A 112 -21.93 13.29 -10.84
C GLY A 112 -22.31 11.86 -11.28
N VAL A 113 -23.42 11.72 -12.02
CA VAL A 113 -23.99 10.41 -12.44
C VAL A 113 -23.10 9.68 -13.45
N ASN A 114 -22.36 10.41 -14.30
CA ASN A 114 -21.56 9.82 -15.40
C ASN A 114 -20.28 9.13 -14.88
N ALA A 115 -20.00 9.20 -13.60
CA ALA A 115 -18.79 8.63 -13.03
C ALA A 115 -18.76 7.09 -13.07
N ILE A 116 -19.90 6.42 -13.08
CA ILE A 116 -19.98 4.95 -13.08
C ILE A 116 -19.28 4.37 -14.33
N ASP A 117 -19.60 4.91 -15.51
CA ASP A 117 -19.09 4.40 -16.78
C ASP A 117 -17.57 4.56 -16.90
N VAL A 118 -17.00 5.58 -16.23
CA VAL A 118 -15.57 5.86 -16.26
C VAL A 118 -14.80 4.96 -15.28
N ILE A 119 -15.38 4.65 -14.11
CA ILE A 119 -14.67 4.00 -13.00
C ILE A 119 -14.89 2.48 -12.97
N VAL A 120 -16.04 1.98 -13.42
CA VAL A 120 -16.38 0.54 -13.40
C VAL A 120 -16.03 -0.18 -14.70
N GLY A 121 -15.69 0.54 -15.77
CA GLY A 121 -15.34 -0.04 -17.07
C GLY A 121 -13.98 -0.78 -17.09
N GLU A 122 -13.65 -1.39 -18.23
CA GLU A 122 -12.36 -2.09 -18.46
C GLU A 122 -11.13 -1.27 -18.09
N ASN A 123 -11.21 0.05 -18.22
CA ASN A 123 -10.12 0.96 -17.89
C ASN A 123 -9.80 0.98 -16.40
N ALA A 124 -10.79 0.83 -15.51
CA ALA A 124 -10.55 0.77 -14.06
C ALA A 124 -9.71 -0.45 -13.68
N LYS A 125 -9.98 -1.60 -14.28
CA LYS A 125 -9.20 -2.82 -14.04
C LYS A 125 -7.75 -2.65 -14.51
N ARG A 126 -7.53 -2.12 -15.71
CA ARG A 126 -6.18 -1.85 -16.24
C ARG A 126 -5.39 -0.87 -15.37
N ILE A 127 -6.05 0.18 -14.87
CA ILE A 127 -5.45 1.15 -13.94
C ILE A 127 -5.07 0.46 -12.63
N THR A 128 -5.99 -0.32 -12.05
CA THR A 128 -5.71 -1.06 -10.81
C THR A 128 -4.55 -2.04 -10.99
N ASP A 129 -4.51 -2.78 -12.10
CA ASP A 129 -3.43 -3.74 -12.39
C ASP A 129 -2.09 -3.01 -12.55
N ALA A 130 -2.06 -1.87 -13.24
CA ALA A 130 -0.85 -1.04 -13.38
C ALA A 130 -0.34 -0.53 -12.02
N PHE A 131 -1.24 -0.05 -11.15
CA PHE A 131 -0.85 0.38 -9.80
C PHE A 131 -0.42 -0.77 -8.90
N ASN A 132 -1.04 -1.95 -9.01
CA ASN A 132 -0.60 -3.14 -8.29
C ASN A 132 0.83 -3.54 -8.68
N ILE A 133 1.13 -3.55 -9.98
CA ILE A 133 2.48 -3.84 -10.48
C ILE A 133 3.48 -2.82 -9.92
N LEU A 134 3.17 -1.54 -10.04
CA LEU A 134 4.02 -0.47 -9.52
C LEU A 134 4.21 -0.58 -7.99
N GLY A 135 3.14 -0.88 -7.24
CA GLY A 135 3.19 -1.10 -5.80
C GLY A 135 4.13 -2.25 -5.43
N VAL A 136 4.04 -3.40 -6.13
CA VAL A 136 4.94 -4.54 -5.91
C VAL A 136 6.40 -4.18 -6.22
N MET A 137 6.65 -3.42 -7.30
CA MET A 137 8.00 -2.94 -7.64
C MET A 137 8.58 -2.04 -6.54
N VAL A 138 7.79 -1.10 -6.02
CA VAL A 138 8.22 -0.20 -4.93
C VAL A 138 8.51 -0.99 -3.65
N VAL A 139 7.61 -1.91 -3.25
CA VAL A 139 7.82 -2.77 -2.08
C VAL A 139 9.07 -3.64 -2.25
N GLY A 140 9.29 -4.21 -3.44
CA GLY A 140 10.51 -4.97 -3.76
C GLY A 140 11.78 -4.12 -3.62
N GLY A 141 11.76 -2.90 -4.15
CA GLY A 141 12.87 -1.94 -4.02
C GLY A 141 13.17 -1.55 -2.57
N LEU A 142 12.11 -1.31 -1.77
CA LEU A 142 12.24 -1.04 -0.34
C LEU A 142 12.81 -2.24 0.43
N ALA A 143 12.34 -3.44 0.13
CA ALA A 143 12.88 -4.65 0.74
C ALA A 143 14.37 -4.81 0.43
N ALA A 144 14.79 -4.62 -0.83
CA ALA A 144 16.18 -4.73 -1.25
C ALA A 144 17.07 -3.66 -0.60
N SER A 145 16.56 -2.44 -0.35
CA SER A 145 17.36 -1.35 0.24
C SER A 145 17.40 -1.38 1.76
N ASN A 146 16.32 -1.80 2.42
CA ASN A 146 16.21 -1.71 3.88
C ASN A 146 16.46 -3.04 4.62
N ILE A 147 16.36 -4.19 3.95
CA ILE A 147 16.68 -5.47 4.60
C ILE A 147 18.18 -5.73 4.45
N ALA A 148 18.89 -5.62 5.56
CA ALA A 148 20.34 -5.91 5.64
C ALA A 148 20.54 -7.29 6.28
N LEU A 149 20.17 -8.35 5.57
CA LEU A 149 20.41 -9.73 6.00
C LEU A 149 21.66 -10.24 5.31
N THR A 150 22.67 -10.57 6.09
CA THR A 150 23.95 -11.14 5.65
C THR A 150 24.21 -12.45 6.39
N THR A 151 25.01 -13.32 5.80
CA THR A 151 25.44 -14.56 6.47
C THR A 151 26.89 -14.44 6.93
N ALA A 152 27.14 -14.96 8.15
CA ALA A 152 28.48 -15.06 8.72
C ALA A 152 29.20 -16.37 8.34
N LEU A 153 28.56 -17.24 7.55
CA LEU A 153 29.13 -18.53 7.16
C LEU A 153 30.30 -18.33 6.21
N GLU A 154 31.34 -19.13 6.43
CA GLU A 154 32.55 -19.19 5.60
C GLU A 154 32.63 -20.56 4.91
N ILE A 155 33.05 -20.54 3.65
CA ILE A 155 33.26 -21.78 2.87
C ILE A 155 34.75 -21.93 2.59
N PRO A 156 35.35 -23.09 2.95
CA PRO A 156 36.72 -23.37 2.54
C PRO A 156 36.76 -23.67 1.05
N MET A 157 37.41 -22.81 0.28
CA MET A 157 37.70 -23.01 -1.15
C MET A 157 39.19 -23.22 -1.36
N GLY A 158 39.64 -24.46 -1.22
CA GLY A 158 41.04 -24.82 -1.32
C GLY A 158 41.88 -24.33 -0.13
N GLU A 159 42.87 -23.50 -0.34
CA GLU A 159 43.71 -22.92 0.71
C GLU A 159 43.17 -21.61 1.28
N GLU A 160 42.14 -21.01 0.66
CA GLU A 160 41.52 -19.77 1.11
C GLU A 160 40.12 -20.01 1.67
N VAL A 161 39.78 -19.25 2.70
CA VAL A 161 38.42 -19.22 3.29
C VAL A 161 37.69 -17.99 2.72
N GLN A 162 36.60 -18.24 2.01
CA GLN A 162 35.79 -17.16 1.46
C GLN A 162 34.44 -17.04 2.22
N ALA A 163 34.04 -15.81 2.50
CA ALA A 163 32.74 -15.56 3.08
C ALA A 163 31.65 -15.98 2.08
N LEU A 164 30.71 -16.82 2.54
CA LEU A 164 29.56 -17.28 1.74
C LEU A 164 28.78 -16.07 1.16
N GLN A 165 28.68 -14.98 1.91
CA GLN A 165 28.03 -13.76 1.48
C GLN A 165 28.59 -13.24 0.15
N THR A 166 29.91 -13.20 -0.02
CA THR A 166 30.57 -12.72 -1.24
C THR A 166 30.21 -13.59 -2.45
N VAL A 167 30.14 -14.91 -2.25
CA VAL A 167 29.75 -15.84 -3.31
C VAL A 167 28.28 -15.63 -3.69
N LEU A 168 27.39 -15.49 -2.71
CA LEU A 168 25.97 -15.28 -2.93
C LEU A 168 25.71 -13.94 -3.66
N ASP A 169 26.37 -12.87 -3.23
CA ASP A 169 26.22 -11.55 -3.86
C ASP A 169 26.82 -11.51 -5.27
N GLY A 170 27.80 -12.36 -5.56
CA GLY A 170 28.34 -12.54 -6.91
C GLY A 170 27.37 -13.25 -7.87
N ILE A 171 26.50 -14.11 -7.36
CA ILE A 171 25.46 -14.80 -8.15
C ILE A 171 24.25 -13.90 -8.31
N PHE A 172 23.71 -13.40 -7.20
CA PHE A 172 22.56 -12.51 -7.18
C PHE A 172 22.64 -11.58 -5.96
N PRO A 173 22.86 -10.27 -6.17
CA PRO A 173 22.90 -9.31 -5.08
C PRO A 173 21.62 -9.31 -4.25
N LYS A 174 21.78 -9.33 -2.92
CA LYS A 174 20.63 -9.33 -1.99
C LYS A 174 19.74 -10.57 -2.06
N ILE A 175 20.29 -11.74 -2.42
CA ILE A 175 19.50 -12.99 -2.52
C ILE A 175 18.89 -13.40 -1.16
N LEU A 176 19.59 -13.19 -0.04
CA LEU A 176 19.06 -13.52 1.30
C LEU A 176 17.88 -12.64 1.69
N PRO A 177 17.92 -11.30 1.56
CA PRO A 177 16.74 -10.47 1.70
C PRO A 177 15.56 -10.90 0.82
N LEU A 178 15.81 -11.23 -0.46
CA LEU A 178 14.78 -11.71 -1.37
C LEU A 178 14.16 -13.02 -0.88
N ALA A 179 14.97 -13.98 -0.45
CA ALA A 179 14.49 -15.26 0.09
C ALA A 179 13.58 -15.07 1.30
N MET A 180 13.91 -14.13 2.20
CA MET A 180 13.08 -13.82 3.36
C MET A 180 11.75 -13.17 2.97
N VAL A 181 11.74 -12.28 1.99
CA VAL A 181 10.51 -11.68 1.44
C VAL A 181 9.63 -12.75 0.80
N LEU A 182 10.21 -13.64 -0.02
CA LEU A 182 9.49 -14.74 -0.65
C LEU A 182 8.94 -15.74 0.39
N LEU A 183 9.69 -16.01 1.44
CA LEU A 183 9.23 -16.84 2.56
C LEU A 183 8.03 -16.18 3.26
N ALA A 184 8.11 -14.90 3.58
CA ALA A 184 7.01 -14.17 4.18
C ALA A 184 5.76 -14.18 3.28
N TRP A 185 5.93 -13.92 1.99
CA TRP A 185 4.85 -13.98 1.00
C TRP A 185 4.23 -15.38 0.92
N TYR A 186 5.04 -16.44 0.88
CA TYR A 186 4.56 -17.83 0.87
C TYR A 186 3.76 -18.16 2.13
N LEU A 187 4.22 -17.74 3.30
CA LEU A 187 3.51 -17.99 4.58
C LEU A 187 2.16 -17.24 4.61
N LEU A 188 2.12 -16.02 4.12
CA LEU A 188 0.89 -15.24 4.05
C LEU A 188 -0.11 -15.82 3.04
N THR A 189 0.36 -16.14 1.82
CA THR A 189 -0.52 -16.51 0.70
C THR A 189 -0.89 -17.99 0.72
N SER A 190 0.11 -18.89 0.80
CA SER A 190 -0.13 -20.35 0.68
C SER A 190 -0.54 -20.99 2.01
N LYS A 191 0.00 -20.50 3.13
CA LYS A 191 -0.34 -21.02 4.47
C LYS A 191 -1.44 -20.23 5.17
N GLN A 192 -1.93 -19.16 4.56
CA GLN A 192 -3.00 -18.31 5.09
C GLN A 192 -2.71 -17.83 6.54
N MET A 193 -1.44 -17.62 6.85
CA MET A 193 -1.04 -17.17 8.18
C MET A 193 -1.33 -15.68 8.34
N THR A 194 -1.70 -15.26 9.54
CA THR A 194 -1.85 -13.85 9.86
C THR A 194 -0.47 -13.16 9.90
N ALA A 195 -0.43 -11.86 9.60
CA ALA A 195 0.80 -11.06 9.61
C ALA A 195 1.58 -11.20 10.93
N THR A 196 0.88 -11.20 12.07
CA THR A 196 1.48 -11.39 13.41
C THR A 196 2.20 -12.72 13.54
N LYS A 197 1.59 -13.82 13.05
CA LYS A 197 2.22 -15.14 13.07
C LYS A 197 3.46 -15.18 12.16
N VAL A 198 3.40 -14.54 10.99
CA VAL A 198 4.56 -14.48 10.09
C VAL A 198 5.70 -13.69 10.74
N ILE A 199 5.43 -12.56 11.39
CA ILE A 199 6.44 -11.80 12.13
C ILE A 199 7.09 -12.69 13.22
N LEU A 200 6.30 -13.40 14.01
CA LEU A 200 6.84 -14.32 15.02
C LEU A 200 7.72 -15.42 14.41
N VAL A 201 7.31 -16.03 13.31
CA VAL A 201 8.11 -17.05 12.61
C VAL A 201 9.44 -16.46 12.13
N LEU A 202 9.42 -15.29 11.50
CA LEU A 202 10.64 -14.63 11.03
C LEU A 202 11.56 -14.25 12.21
N THR A 203 11.00 -13.77 13.31
CA THR A 203 11.76 -13.47 14.53
C THR A 203 12.44 -14.72 15.10
N VAL A 204 11.72 -15.85 15.15
CA VAL A 204 12.29 -17.13 15.61
C VAL A 204 13.40 -17.60 14.66
N ILE A 205 13.18 -17.53 13.34
CA ILE A 205 14.21 -17.91 12.35
C ILE A 205 15.45 -17.05 12.52
N SER A 206 15.30 -15.74 12.67
CA SER A 206 16.43 -14.82 12.87
C SER A 206 17.17 -15.11 14.19
N ALA A 207 16.43 -15.32 15.30
CA ALA A 207 17.04 -15.62 16.59
C ALA A 207 17.81 -16.95 16.55
N VAL A 208 17.24 -17.99 15.97
CA VAL A 208 17.90 -19.29 15.81
C VAL A 208 19.12 -19.16 14.89
N GLY A 209 19.00 -18.40 13.79
CA GLY A 209 20.10 -18.19 12.86
C GLY A 209 21.30 -17.49 13.51
N VAL A 210 21.06 -16.50 14.36
CA VAL A 210 22.10 -15.82 15.15
C VAL A 210 22.74 -16.78 16.17
N ILE A 211 21.95 -17.58 16.89
CA ILE A 211 22.47 -18.54 17.90
C ILE A 211 23.35 -19.60 17.23
N ILE A 212 23.01 -20.07 16.03
CA ILE A 212 23.76 -21.08 15.29
C ILE A 212 24.99 -20.45 14.56
N GLY A 213 25.03 -19.11 14.45
CA GLY A 213 26.11 -18.40 13.74
C GLY A 213 25.95 -18.36 12.21
N VAL A 214 24.69 -18.46 11.73
CA VAL A 214 24.38 -18.36 10.30
C VAL A 214 24.27 -16.89 9.86
N PHE A 215 23.77 -16.03 10.77
CA PHE A 215 23.56 -14.59 10.55
C PHE A 215 24.40 -13.75 11.48
#